data_e697daf2a879f625f1c71ae99add0642
#
_entry.id   e697daf2a879f625f1c71ae99add0642
#
_cell.length_a   1.000
_cell.length_b   1.000
_cell.length_c   1.000
_cell.angle_alpha   90.00
_cell.angle_beta   90.00
_cell.angle_gamma   90.00
#
_symmetry.space_group_name_H-M   'P 1'
#
loop_
_entity.id
_entity.type
_entity.pdbx_description
1 polymer ?
#
loop_
_entity_poly.entity_id
_entity_poly.type
_entity_poly.pdbx_seq_one_letter_code
_entity_poly.pdbx_strand_id
1 'polypeptide(L)'
;MGRTVVELFYDVISPYSWLAFEVLCRYRHIWNIDLRFRPAFLGGIMQQTGNKPPAMLPKRGEYILKDMKRMAKYYQVPVHTSADDFQRILGTSSLTAMRFITATDMTNPQYLEPLSREFWMRFWSQHEDISQPENILAAAQQAGLSAELSQKALEMISTPTVKDRLKETTAEALKYGAFGMPAVVAHYDGKPHLFFGSDRLELLGSIIGEKWLGPVPSPKL
;
A
#
# COMPACT_ATOMS: atom_id res chain seq x y z
N MET A 1 13.23 18.65 -18.46
CA MET A 1 13.58 17.40 -17.76
C MET A 1 12.35 16.51 -17.69
N GLY A 2 12.50 15.19 -17.88
CA GLY A 2 11.39 14.25 -17.74
C GLY A 2 10.91 14.15 -16.28
N ARG A 3 9.73 13.54 -16.07
CA ARG A 3 9.22 13.28 -14.72
C ARG A 3 10.08 12.23 -14.02
N THR A 4 10.36 12.41 -12.72
CA THR A 4 11.01 11.40 -11.90
C THR A 4 10.04 10.25 -11.64
N VAL A 5 10.41 9.03 -12.02
CA VAL A 5 9.58 7.84 -11.71
C VAL A 5 9.69 7.55 -10.22
N VAL A 6 8.53 7.45 -9.56
CA VAL A 6 8.40 7.09 -8.14
C VAL A 6 7.45 5.90 -8.05
N GLU A 7 7.97 4.76 -7.60
CA GLU A 7 7.20 3.53 -7.40
C GLU A 7 6.87 3.34 -5.93
N LEU A 8 5.61 3.09 -5.62
CA LEU A 8 5.18 2.70 -4.28
C LEU A 8 4.86 1.21 -4.24
N PHE A 9 5.73 0.42 -3.64
CA PHE A 9 5.45 -0.97 -3.30
C PHE A 9 4.69 -1.02 -1.98
N TYR A 10 3.51 -1.66 -2.00
CA TYR A 10 2.58 -1.63 -0.87
C TYR A 10 1.79 -2.93 -0.73
N ASP A 11 1.26 -3.13 0.47
CA ASP A 11 0.30 -4.17 0.81
C ASP A 11 -0.80 -3.56 1.68
N VAL A 12 -2.05 -3.93 1.42
CA VAL A 12 -3.22 -3.36 2.11
C VAL A 12 -3.33 -3.75 3.59
N ILE A 13 -2.57 -4.76 4.03
CA ILE A 13 -2.44 -5.10 5.46
C ILE A 13 -1.60 -4.08 6.23
N SER A 14 -0.78 -3.28 5.54
CA SER A 14 0.10 -2.28 6.16
C SER A 14 -0.60 -0.92 6.28
N PRO A 15 -0.84 -0.42 7.51
CA PRO A 15 -1.41 0.92 7.69
C PRO A 15 -0.43 2.02 7.29
N TYR A 16 0.87 1.80 7.49
CA TYR A 16 1.90 2.75 7.04
C TYR A 16 1.96 2.85 5.51
N SER A 17 1.66 1.75 4.79
CA SER A 17 1.51 1.81 3.32
C SER A 17 0.35 2.70 2.91
N TRP A 18 -0.76 2.67 3.65
CA TRP A 18 -1.89 3.57 3.38
C TRP A 18 -1.53 5.04 3.57
N LEU A 19 -0.81 5.36 4.67
CA LEU A 19 -0.32 6.74 4.90
C LEU A 19 0.55 7.24 3.75
N ALA A 20 1.52 6.43 3.31
CA ALA A 20 2.39 6.78 2.18
C ALA A 20 1.61 6.92 0.87
N PHE A 21 0.65 6.02 0.64
CA PHE A 21 -0.22 6.03 -0.53
C PHE A 21 -1.02 7.34 -0.64
N GLU A 22 -1.72 7.73 0.42
CA GLU A 22 -2.53 8.95 0.41
C GLU A 22 -1.67 10.22 0.23
N VAL A 23 -0.51 10.27 0.87
CA VAL A 23 0.41 11.39 0.68
C VAL A 23 0.91 11.46 -0.76
N LEU A 24 1.36 10.35 -1.33
CA LEU A 24 1.84 10.33 -2.72
C LEU A 24 0.71 10.65 -3.72
N CYS A 25 -0.52 10.21 -3.46
CA CYS A 25 -1.69 10.63 -4.24
C CYS A 25 -1.87 12.15 -4.24
N ARG A 26 -1.69 12.80 -3.09
CA ARG A 26 -1.77 14.27 -2.96
C ARG A 26 -0.64 14.97 -3.69
N TYR A 27 0.56 14.38 -3.68
CA TYR A 27 1.76 14.97 -4.27
C TYR A 27 1.94 14.71 -5.77
N ARG A 28 1.21 13.74 -6.38
CA ARG A 28 1.36 13.43 -7.82
C ARG A 28 1.10 14.62 -8.76
N HIS A 29 0.34 15.61 -8.30
CA HIS A 29 0.02 16.84 -9.06
C HIS A 29 0.80 18.07 -8.59
N ILE A 30 1.62 17.93 -7.54
CA ILE A 30 2.44 18.98 -6.95
C ILE A 30 3.90 18.79 -7.36
N TRP A 31 4.42 17.58 -7.23
CA TRP A 31 5.75 17.18 -7.65
C TRP A 31 5.79 16.78 -9.12
N ASN A 32 6.92 17.01 -9.78
CA ASN A 32 7.13 16.57 -11.16
C ASN A 32 7.53 15.08 -11.21
N ILE A 33 6.60 14.21 -10.79
CA ILE A 33 6.80 12.76 -10.70
C ILE A 33 5.85 11.97 -11.60
N ASP A 34 6.29 10.77 -12.00
CA ASP A 34 5.46 9.71 -12.56
C ASP A 34 5.26 8.67 -11.45
N LEU A 35 4.12 8.77 -10.73
CA LEU A 35 3.79 7.90 -9.61
C LEU A 35 3.21 6.58 -10.10
N ARG A 36 3.83 5.47 -9.70
CA ARG A 36 3.42 4.11 -10.04
C ARG A 36 3.12 3.31 -8.80
N PHE A 37 1.92 2.77 -8.72
CA PHE A 37 1.52 1.86 -7.66
C PHE A 37 1.93 0.44 -8.02
N ARG A 38 2.58 -0.25 -7.08
CA ARG A 38 3.17 -1.57 -7.25
C ARG A 38 2.65 -2.51 -6.17
N PRO A 39 1.47 -3.14 -6.37
CA PRO A 39 0.96 -4.12 -5.43
C PRO A 39 1.97 -5.25 -5.22
N ALA A 40 2.36 -5.50 -3.96
CA ALA A 40 3.33 -6.53 -3.61
C ALA A 40 2.93 -7.21 -2.29
N PHE A 41 3.44 -8.41 -2.03
CA PHE A 41 3.01 -9.19 -0.86
C PHE A 41 3.99 -9.03 0.29
N LEU A 42 3.57 -8.33 1.36
CA LEU A 42 4.38 -8.05 2.55
C LEU A 42 4.86 -9.32 3.24
N GLY A 43 3.98 -10.35 3.35
CA GLY A 43 4.36 -11.64 3.91
C GLY A 43 5.51 -12.32 3.17
N GLY A 44 5.54 -12.19 1.84
CA GLY A 44 6.64 -12.70 1.01
C GLY A 44 7.95 -11.95 1.25
N ILE A 45 7.91 -10.62 1.38
CA ILE A 45 9.10 -9.82 1.72
C ILE A 45 9.63 -10.22 3.10
N MET A 46 8.77 -10.31 4.10
CA MET A 46 9.17 -10.69 5.46
C MET A 46 9.79 -12.09 5.51
N GLN A 47 9.22 -13.04 4.78
CA GLN A 47 9.74 -14.40 4.70
C GLN A 47 11.15 -14.44 4.10
N GLN A 48 11.39 -13.69 3.02
CA GLN A 48 12.68 -13.68 2.32
C GLN A 48 13.78 -12.93 3.08
N THR A 49 13.42 -11.91 3.83
CA THR A 49 14.38 -11.04 4.54
C THR A 49 14.59 -11.44 6.01
N GLY A 50 13.80 -12.38 6.54
CA GLY A 50 13.80 -12.71 7.96
C GLY A 50 13.16 -11.63 8.85
N ASN A 51 12.59 -10.57 8.26
CA ASN A 51 11.87 -9.55 9.00
C ASN A 51 10.56 -10.13 9.56
N LYS A 52 10.09 -9.53 10.65
CA LYS A 52 8.84 -9.96 11.32
C LYS A 52 7.93 -8.76 11.55
N PRO A 53 6.60 -8.96 11.57
CA PRO A 53 5.68 -7.91 11.98
C PRO A 53 6.12 -7.32 13.32
N PRO A 54 6.28 -6.00 13.43
CA PRO A 54 6.71 -5.40 14.70
C PRO A 54 5.71 -5.68 15.83
N ALA A 55 4.45 -5.95 15.49
CA ALA A 55 3.41 -6.39 16.40
C ALA A 55 3.70 -7.73 17.09
N MET A 56 4.60 -8.56 16.59
CA MET A 56 5.02 -9.80 17.28
C MET A 56 5.79 -9.56 18.58
N LEU A 57 6.30 -8.34 18.79
CA LEU A 57 6.91 -7.93 20.05
C LEU A 57 5.90 -7.06 20.81
N PRO A 58 5.42 -7.48 22.02
CA PRO A 58 4.31 -6.82 22.72
C PRO A 58 4.49 -5.31 22.86
N LYS A 59 5.67 -4.85 23.28
CA LYS A 59 5.94 -3.40 23.43
C LYS A 59 5.92 -2.63 22.12
N ARG A 60 6.33 -3.23 21.02
CA ARG A 60 6.22 -2.62 19.68
C ARG A 60 4.78 -2.59 19.22
N GLY A 61 4.00 -3.65 19.50
CA GLY A 61 2.56 -3.68 19.22
C GLY A 61 1.80 -2.57 19.95
N GLU A 62 2.04 -2.42 21.26
CA GLU A 62 1.47 -1.31 22.06
C GLU A 62 1.83 0.07 21.48
N TYR A 63 3.08 0.24 21.02
CA TYR A 63 3.53 1.49 20.41
C TYR A 63 2.83 1.77 19.09
N ILE A 64 2.72 0.77 18.20
CA ILE A 64 2.08 0.91 16.88
C ILE A 64 0.65 1.41 17.01
N LEU A 65 -0.13 0.88 17.94
CA LEU A 65 -1.51 1.33 18.14
C LEU A 65 -1.59 2.82 18.55
N LYS A 66 -0.66 3.27 19.38
CA LYS A 66 -0.56 4.68 19.79
C LYS A 66 -0.06 5.56 18.65
N ASP A 67 0.94 5.06 17.91
CA ASP A 67 1.53 5.78 16.79
C ASP A 67 0.53 5.94 15.65
N MET A 68 -0.20 4.88 15.28
CA MET A 68 -1.23 4.95 14.25
C MET A 68 -2.30 6.00 14.55
N LYS A 69 -2.75 6.14 15.81
CA LYS A 69 -3.69 7.20 16.19
C LYS A 69 -3.16 8.62 15.93
N ARG A 70 -1.86 8.83 16.19
CA ARG A 70 -1.20 10.12 15.95
C ARG A 70 -1.01 10.35 14.46
N MET A 71 -0.50 9.33 13.75
CA MET A 71 -0.24 9.39 12.33
C MET A 71 -1.52 9.56 11.52
N ALA A 72 -2.60 8.84 11.85
CA ALA A 72 -3.90 9.00 11.21
C ALA A 72 -4.40 10.45 11.28
N LYS A 73 -4.31 11.08 12.46
CA LYS A 73 -4.69 12.48 12.65
C LYS A 73 -3.77 13.43 11.87
N TYR A 74 -2.46 13.23 11.94
CA TYR A 74 -1.46 14.09 11.30
C TYR A 74 -1.52 14.01 9.78
N TYR A 75 -1.71 12.79 9.24
CA TYR A 75 -1.81 12.54 7.80
C TYR A 75 -3.23 12.73 7.26
N GLN A 76 -4.22 12.93 8.12
CA GLN A 76 -5.65 12.98 7.75
C GLN A 76 -6.06 11.77 6.91
N VAL A 77 -5.75 10.59 7.42
CA VAL A 77 -6.14 9.28 6.86
C VAL A 77 -6.99 8.57 7.92
N PRO A 78 -8.15 8.01 7.57
CA PRO A 78 -9.12 7.50 8.54
C PRO A 78 -8.74 6.10 9.06
N VAL A 79 -7.50 5.93 9.53
CA VAL A 79 -7.07 4.72 10.24
C VAL A 79 -7.66 4.73 11.65
N HIS A 80 -8.50 3.78 11.94
CA HIS A 80 -9.04 3.55 13.28
C HIS A 80 -8.33 2.36 13.89
N THR A 81 -7.90 2.49 15.14
CA THR A 81 -7.24 1.40 15.87
C THR A 81 -8.02 1.04 17.12
N SER A 82 -8.19 -0.26 17.34
CA SER A 82 -8.82 -0.85 18.52
C SER A 82 -7.83 -1.74 19.30
N ALA A 83 -8.20 -2.17 20.49
CA ALA A 83 -7.38 -3.10 21.26
C ALA A 83 -7.25 -4.47 20.58
N ASP A 84 -8.25 -4.88 19.80
CA ASP A 84 -8.32 -6.18 19.14
C ASP A 84 -7.53 -6.22 17.82
N ASP A 85 -7.09 -5.08 17.31
CA ASP A 85 -6.37 -4.99 16.04
C ASP A 85 -5.09 -5.82 16.01
N PHE A 86 -4.46 -5.99 17.16
CA PHE A 86 -3.28 -6.80 17.27
C PHE A 86 -3.54 -8.25 16.84
N GLN A 87 -4.59 -8.86 17.38
CA GLN A 87 -4.99 -10.23 17.04
C GLN A 87 -5.48 -10.32 15.58
N ARG A 88 -6.22 -9.33 15.15
CA ARG A 88 -6.75 -9.24 13.78
C ARG A 88 -5.62 -9.15 12.75
N ILE A 89 -4.62 -8.31 12.97
CA ILE A 89 -3.46 -8.16 12.07
C ILE A 89 -2.66 -9.47 12.00
N LEU A 90 -2.42 -10.14 13.13
CA LEU A 90 -1.67 -11.39 13.15
C LEU A 90 -2.45 -12.57 12.56
N GLY A 91 -3.79 -12.53 12.63
CA GLY A 91 -4.67 -13.59 12.15
C GLY A 91 -5.10 -13.45 10.68
N THR A 92 -4.86 -12.30 10.04
CA THR A 92 -5.33 -12.03 8.68
C THR A 92 -4.19 -12.11 7.67
N SER A 93 -4.40 -12.86 6.59
CA SER A 93 -3.53 -12.83 5.42
C SER A 93 -4.08 -11.89 4.34
N SER A 94 -3.26 -10.96 3.87
CA SER A 94 -3.60 -10.10 2.74
C SER A 94 -3.46 -10.76 1.37
N LEU A 95 -2.99 -12.02 1.31
CA LEU A 95 -2.60 -12.66 0.04
C LEU A 95 -3.74 -12.66 -0.98
N THR A 96 -4.97 -13.01 -0.56
CA THR A 96 -6.13 -13.05 -1.45
C THR A 96 -6.49 -11.65 -1.96
N ALA A 97 -6.52 -10.66 -1.06
CA ALA A 97 -6.76 -9.26 -1.43
C ALA A 97 -5.68 -8.75 -2.40
N MET A 98 -4.40 -9.01 -2.13
CA MET A 98 -3.30 -8.57 -3.00
C MET A 98 -3.32 -9.25 -4.37
N ARG A 99 -3.75 -10.52 -4.47
CA ARG A 99 -3.99 -11.18 -5.75
C ARG A 99 -5.15 -10.54 -6.51
N PHE A 100 -6.23 -10.19 -5.81
CA PHE A 100 -7.38 -9.53 -6.44
C PHE A 100 -7.02 -8.13 -6.96
N ILE A 101 -6.28 -7.36 -6.18
CA ILE A 101 -5.74 -6.05 -6.60
C ILE A 101 -4.83 -6.22 -7.82
N THR A 102 -3.96 -7.25 -7.81
CA THR A 102 -3.07 -7.55 -8.95
C THR A 102 -3.86 -7.94 -10.20
N ALA A 103 -4.89 -8.78 -10.07
CA ALA A 103 -5.77 -9.14 -11.18
C ALA A 103 -6.47 -7.91 -11.78
N THR A 104 -6.95 -7.02 -10.90
CA THR A 104 -7.58 -5.76 -11.32
C THR A 104 -6.59 -4.82 -12.00
N ASP A 105 -5.38 -4.68 -11.48
CA ASP A 105 -4.33 -3.86 -12.12
C ASP A 105 -3.99 -4.36 -13.53
N MET A 106 -3.94 -5.67 -13.72
CA MET A 106 -3.64 -6.29 -15.02
C MET A 106 -4.74 -6.11 -16.06
N THR A 107 -5.98 -6.01 -15.65
CA THR A 107 -7.14 -6.00 -16.55
C THR A 107 -7.84 -4.65 -16.64
N ASN A 108 -7.88 -3.91 -15.54
CA ASN A 108 -8.62 -2.67 -15.38
C ASN A 108 -7.86 -1.69 -14.48
N PRO A 109 -6.66 -1.22 -14.89
CA PRO A 109 -5.74 -0.45 -14.03
C PRO A 109 -6.32 0.87 -13.51
N GLN A 110 -7.36 1.41 -14.14
CA GLN A 110 -8.06 2.60 -13.67
C GLN A 110 -8.73 2.42 -12.30
N TYR A 111 -8.98 1.17 -11.90
CA TYR A 111 -9.55 0.84 -10.59
C TYR A 111 -8.49 0.53 -9.52
N LEU A 112 -7.20 0.48 -9.87
CA LEU A 112 -6.14 0.12 -8.92
C LEU A 112 -6.14 1.02 -7.68
N GLU A 113 -6.19 2.33 -7.88
CA GLU A 113 -6.19 3.31 -6.78
C GLU A 113 -7.45 3.23 -5.92
N PRO A 114 -8.68 3.36 -6.46
CA PRO A 114 -9.87 3.30 -5.63
C PRO A 114 -10.04 1.93 -4.95
N LEU A 115 -9.68 0.83 -5.60
CA LEU A 115 -9.77 -0.50 -5.01
C LEU A 115 -8.80 -0.69 -3.84
N SER A 116 -7.54 -0.25 -3.99
CA SER A 116 -6.55 -0.33 -2.91
C SER A 116 -6.99 0.48 -1.70
N ARG A 117 -7.53 1.68 -1.92
CA ARG A 117 -8.09 2.55 -0.86
C ARG A 117 -9.25 1.87 -0.15
N GLU A 118 -10.13 1.22 -0.89
CA GLU A 118 -11.29 0.53 -0.33
C GLU A 118 -10.89 -0.66 0.56
N PHE A 119 -9.87 -1.45 0.17
CA PHE A 119 -9.35 -2.50 1.03
C PHE A 119 -8.77 -1.96 2.34
N TRP A 120 -8.06 -0.83 2.32
CA TRP A 120 -7.60 -0.18 3.55
C TRP A 120 -8.76 0.35 4.39
N MET A 121 -9.77 0.98 3.76
CA MET A 121 -10.97 1.44 4.45
C MET A 121 -11.68 0.30 5.19
N ARG A 122 -11.88 -0.83 4.52
CA ARG A 122 -12.51 -2.00 5.13
C ARG A 122 -11.70 -2.52 6.29
N PHE A 123 -10.42 -2.76 6.10
CA PHE A 123 -9.58 -3.36 7.12
C PHE A 123 -9.28 -2.43 8.28
N TRP A 124 -8.88 -1.18 8.01
CA TRP A 124 -8.35 -0.26 9.02
C TRP A 124 -9.36 0.75 9.55
N SER A 125 -10.46 1.03 8.84
CA SER A 125 -11.48 1.97 9.31
C SER A 125 -12.74 1.26 9.81
N GLN A 126 -13.15 0.20 9.11
CA GLN A 126 -14.40 -0.52 9.37
C GLN A 126 -14.18 -1.81 10.16
N HIS A 127 -12.92 -2.26 10.31
CA HIS A 127 -12.53 -3.51 10.98
C HIS A 127 -13.16 -4.77 10.35
N GLU A 128 -13.38 -4.72 9.04
CA GLU A 128 -13.94 -5.82 8.27
C GLU A 128 -12.85 -6.73 7.68
N ASP A 129 -13.21 -7.99 7.44
CA ASP A 129 -12.32 -8.95 6.79
C ASP A 129 -12.10 -8.60 5.31
N ILE A 130 -10.90 -8.89 4.81
CA ILE A 130 -10.47 -8.67 3.42
C ILE A 130 -10.02 -9.97 2.73
N SER A 131 -10.21 -11.11 3.36
CA SER A 131 -9.72 -12.41 2.87
C SER A 131 -10.78 -13.25 2.18
N GLN A 132 -12.06 -13.07 2.56
CA GLN A 132 -13.16 -13.87 2.04
C GLN A 132 -13.71 -13.28 0.74
N PRO A 133 -14.17 -14.14 -0.20
CA PRO A 133 -14.67 -13.71 -1.51
C PRO A 133 -15.78 -12.66 -1.46
N GLU A 134 -16.73 -12.82 -0.56
CA GLU A 134 -17.86 -11.88 -0.38
C GLU A 134 -17.37 -10.49 0.02
N ASN A 135 -16.37 -10.39 0.90
CA ASN A 135 -15.79 -9.13 1.35
C ASN A 135 -14.95 -8.48 0.24
N ILE A 136 -14.24 -9.28 -0.54
CA ILE A 136 -13.47 -8.82 -1.70
C ILE A 136 -14.40 -8.23 -2.76
N LEU A 137 -15.51 -8.92 -3.08
CA LEU A 137 -16.49 -8.42 -4.03
C LEU A 137 -17.19 -7.14 -3.54
N ALA A 138 -17.47 -7.05 -2.24
CA ALA A 138 -18.04 -5.84 -1.65
C ALA A 138 -17.05 -4.66 -1.76
N ALA A 139 -15.75 -4.87 -1.50
CA ALA A 139 -14.72 -3.85 -1.70
C ALA A 139 -14.63 -3.41 -3.17
N ALA A 140 -14.68 -4.34 -4.10
CA ALA A 140 -14.66 -4.06 -5.53
C ALA A 140 -15.86 -3.21 -5.98
N GLN A 141 -17.04 -3.53 -5.49
CA GLN A 141 -18.27 -2.77 -5.78
C GLN A 141 -18.17 -1.33 -5.24
N GLN A 142 -17.68 -1.15 -4.01
CA GLN A 142 -17.49 0.18 -3.42
C GLN A 142 -16.43 0.98 -4.19
N ALA A 143 -15.42 0.33 -4.73
CA ALA A 143 -14.41 0.94 -5.61
C ALA A 143 -14.94 1.28 -7.01
N GLY A 144 -16.17 0.91 -7.35
CA GLY A 144 -16.83 1.23 -8.61
C GLY A 144 -16.69 0.16 -9.71
N LEU A 145 -16.14 -1.03 -9.41
CA LEU A 145 -16.13 -2.13 -10.37
C LEU A 145 -17.54 -2.67 -10.58
N SER A 146 -17.87 -3.00 -11.81
CA SER A 146 -19.11 -3.75 -12.10
C SER A 146 -19.05 -5.17 -11.51
N ALA A 147 -20.22 -5.79 -11.29
CA ALA A 147 -20.29 -7.17 -10.82
C ALA A 147 -19.55 -8.14 -11.75
N GLU A 148 -19.63 -7.93 -13.07
CA GLU A 148 -18.95 -8.75 -14.08
C GLU A 148 -17.43 -8.62 -13.96
N LEU A 149 -16.87 -7.38 -13.89
CA LEU A 149 -15.44 -7.14 -13.73
C LEU A 149 -14.92 -7.71 -12.42
N SER A 150 -15.67 -7.54 -11.33
CA SER A 150 -15.32 -8.06 -10.02
C SER A 150 -15.27 -9.59 -10.00
N GLN A 151 -16.28 -10.25 -10.58
CA GLN A 151 -16.32 -11.70 -10.66
C GLN A 151 -15.16 -12.25 -11.50
N LYS A 152 -14.89 -11.63 -12.66
CA LYS A 152 -13.77 -12.00 -13.51
C LYS A 152 -12.42 -11.86 -12.81
N ALA A 153 -12.20 -10.76 -12.09
CA ALA A 153 -10.98 -10.56 -11.31
C ALA A 153 -10.86 -11.62 -10.19
N LEU A 154 -11.97 -11.97 -9.52
CA LEU A 154 -12.00 -12.99 -8.48
C LEU A 154 -11.62 -14.38 -9.03
N GLU A 155 -12.11 -14.75 -10.20
CA GLU A 155 -11.74 -16.01 -10.86
C GLU A 155 -10.26 -16.07 -11.22
N MET A 156 -9.64 -14.93 -11.49
CA MET A 156 -8.22 -14.85 -11.85
C MET A 156 -7.25 -15.03 -10.68
N ILE A 157 -7.65 -14.81 -9.42
CA ILE A 157 -6.73 -14.85 -8.26
C ILE A 157 -6.00 -16.19 -8.07
N SER A 158 -6.57 -17.28 -8.56
CA SER A 158 -5.99 -18.62 -8.49
C SER A 158 -5.13 -18.98 -9.69
N THR A 159 -5.16 -18.18 -10.75
CA THR A 159 -4.40 -18.44 -11.99
C THR A 159 -2.90 -18.26 -11.78
N PRO A 160 -2.05 -19.00 -12.53
CA PRO A 160 -0.60 -18.79 -12.54
C PRO A 160 -0.24 -17.34 -12.88
N THR A 161 -0.91 -16.75 -13.87
CA THR A 161 -0.63 -15.41 -14.36
C THR A 161 -0.67 -14.35 -13.25
N VAL A 162 -1.73 -14.35 -12.43
CA VAL A 162 -1.86 -13.39 -11.31
C VAL A 162 -0.88 -13.72 -10.18
N LYS A 163 -0.71 -15.01 -9.86
CA LYS A 163 0.22 -15.44 -8.82
C LYS A 163 1.66 -15.04 -9.17
N ASP A 164 2.06 -15.26 -10.40
CA ASP A 164 3.41 -14.95 -10.86
C ASP A 164 3.64 -13.44 -10.94
N ARG A 165 2.66 -12.67 -11.44
CA ARG A 165 2.74 -11.21 -11.43
C ARG A 165 2.95 -10.65 -10.02
N LEU A 166 2.19 -11.10 -9.02
CA LEU A 166 2.38 -10.65 -7.63
C LEU A 166 3.74 -11.06 -7.06
N LYS A 167 4.23 -12.27 -7.40
CA LYS A 167 5.57 -12.72 -7.02
C LYS A 167 6.66 -11.87 -7.67
N GLU A 168 6.53 -11.58 -8.98
CA GLU A 168 7.47 -10.74 -9.72
C GLU A 168 7.58 -9.34 -9.10
N THR A 169 6.45 -8.69 -8.83
CA THR A 169 6.45 -7.37 -8.20
C THR A 169 7.04 -7.41 -6.79
N THR A 170 6.76 -8.47 -6.03
CA THR A 170 7.35 -8.69 -4.69
C THR A 170 8.87 -8.90 -4.80
N ALA A 171 9.34 -9.70 -5.77
CA ALA A 171 10.75 -9.93 -6.01
C ALA A 171 11.47 -8.66 -6.49
N GLU A 172 10.80 -7.81 -7.25
CA GLU A 172 11.34 -6.51 -7.69
C GLU A 172 11.56 -5.58 -6.50
N ALA A 173 10.60 -5.48 -5.56
CA ALA A 173 10.79 -4.74 -4.33
C ALA A 173 12.02 -5.24 -3.53
N LEU A 174 12.20 -6.57 -3.44
CA LEU A 174 13.36 -7.18 -2.79
C LEU A 174 14.69 -6.83 -3.50
N LYS A 175 14.72 -6.78 -4.83
CA LYS A 175 15.90 -6.36 -5.61
C LYS A 175 16.31 -4.92 -5.31
N TYR A 176 15.35 -4.04 -5.03
CA TYR A 176 15.62 -2.67 -4.57
C TYR A 176 16.04 -2.59 -3.10
N GLY A 177 16.04 -3.70 -2.38
CA GLY A 177 16.45 -3.77 -0.97
C GLY A 177 15.29 -3.62 0.03
N ALA A 178 14.03 -3.78 -0.42
CA ALA A 178 12.90 -3.73 0.50
C ALA A 178 12.94 -4.88 1.50
N PHE A 179 12.70 -4.58 2.77
CA PHE A 179 12.59 -5.54 3.87
C PHE A 179 11.26 -5.40 4.62
N GLY A 180 10.39 -4.50 4.18
CA GLY A 180 9.08 -4.22 4.74
C GLY A 180 8.35 -3.21 3.84
N MET A 181 7.16 -2.77 4.25
CA MET A 181 6.34 -1.82 3.50
C MET A 181 5.78 -0.70 4.38
N PRO A 182 5.56 0.50 3.79
CA PRO A 182 5.76 0.87 2.39
C PRO A 182 7.24 0.90 2.01
N ALA A 183 7.52 0.53 0.75
CA ALA A 183 8.81 0.72 0.13
C ALA A 183 8.62 1.66 -1.08
N VAL A 184 9.22 2.83 -1.03
CA VAL A 184 9.14 3.83 -2.10
C VAL A 184 10.45 3.84 -2.85
N VAL A 185 10.43 3.66 -4.16
CA VAL A 185 11.62 3.69 -5.00
C VAL A 185 11.55 4.86 -5.95
N ALA A 186 12.49 5.80 -5.83
CA ALA A 186 12.65 6.91 -6.76
C ALA A 186 13.79 6.61 -7.74
N HIS A 187 13.52 6.75 -9.02
CA HIS A 187 14.53 6.63 -10.07
C HIS A 187 15.14 8.01 -10.33
N TYR A 188 16.24 8.29 -9.65
CA TYR A 188 16.89 9.58 -9.68
C TYR A 188 18.39 9.41 -10.01
N ASP A 189 18.92 10.33 -10.81
CA ASP A 189 20.32 10.32 -11.25
C ASP A 189 20.78 8.97 -11.86
N GLY A 190 19.90 8.38 -12.66
CA GLY A 190 20.14 7.12 -13.37
C GLY A 190 20.14 5.87 -12.48
N LYS A 191 19.72 5.97 -11.22
CA LYS A 191 19.71 4.88 -10.24
C LYS A 191 18.41 4.83 -9.45
N PRO A 192 17.97 3.62 -9.02
CA PRO A 192 16.88 3.47 -8.06
C PRO A 192 17.38 3.77 -6.64
N HIS A 193 16.59 4.53 -5.89
CA HIS A 193 16.82 4.85 -4.49
C HIS A 193 15.62 4.44 -3.66
N LEU A 194 15.83 3.55 -2.69
CA LEU A 194 14.79 3.05 -1.80
C LEU A 194 14.63 3.95 -0.57
N PHE A 195 13.38 4.29 -0.28
CA PHE A 195 12.95 4.94 0.96
C PHE A 195 11.96 4.03 1.68
N PHE A 196 12.25 3.65 2.90
CA PHE A 196 11.39 2.79 3.69
C PHE A 196 10.56 3.60 4.69
N GLY A 197 9.26 3.38 4.70
CA GLY A 197 8.32 4.00 5.64
C GLY A 197 7.56 5.20 5.06
N SER A 198 6.44 5.55 5.69
CA SER A 198 5.61 6.69 5.32
C SER A 198 6.20 8.04 5.75
N ASP A 199 7.18 8.02 6.64
CA ASP A 199 7.80 9.19 7.26
C ASP A 199 9.05 9.68 6.52
N ARG A 200 9.42 9.08 5.38
CA ARG A 200 10.59 9.45 4.56
C ARG A 200 10.24 10.29 3.33
N LEU A 201 8.98 10.68 3.16
CA LEU A 201 8.53 11.40 1.96
C LEU A 201 9.09 12.82 1.86
N GLU A 202 9.32 13.50 2.98
CA GLU A 202 10.02 14.79 2.99
C GLU A 202 11.48 14.64 2.49
N LEU A 203 12.19 13.61 2.98
CA LEU A 203 13.53 13.29 2.51
C LEU A 203 13.54 12.93 1.02
N LEU A 204 12.57 12.12 0.58
CA LEU A 204 12.38 11.80 -0.84
C LEU A 204 12.25 13.08 -1.66
N GLY A 205 11.34 13.99 -1.28
CA GLY A 205 11.16 15.27 -1.96
C GLY A 205 12.47 16.06 -2.05
N SER A 206 13.20 16.18 -0.96
CA SER A 206 14.51 16.87 -0.91
C SER A 206 15.51 16.29 -1.91
N ILE A 207 15.57 14.95 -2.03
CA ILE A 207 16.53 14.27 -2.93
C ILE A 207 16.16 14.47 -4.41
N ILE A 208 14.88 14.40 -4.76
CA ILE A 208 14.45 14.60 -6.15
C ILE A 208 14.27 16.08 -6.53
N GLY A 209 14.61 17.02 -5.64
CA GLY A 209 14.55 18.45 -5.89
C GLY A 209 13.12 19.05 -5.79
N GLU A 210 12.23 18.38 -5.07
CA GLU A 210 10.82 18.79 -4.90
C GLU A 210 10.57 19.33 -3.49
N LYS A 211 9.66 20.30 -3.38
CA LYS A 211 9.35 20.93 -2.09
C LYS A 211 8.32 20.13 -1.31
N TRP A 212 8.66 19.80 -0.05
CA TRP A 212 7.73 19.26 0.90
C TRP A 212 6.84 20.35 1.52
N LEU A 213 5.51 20.14 1.51
CA LEU A 213 4.48 21.04 2.03
C LEU A 213 3.68 20.44 3.20
N GLY A 214 4.24 19.40 3.84
CA GLY A 214 3.55 18.63 4.86
C GLY A 214 2.74 17.46 4.29
N PRO A 215 2.18 16.59 5.16
CA PRO A 215 1.44 15.40 4.70
C PRO A 215 0.09 15.74 4.05
N VAL A 216 -0.42 16.94 4.32
CA VAL A 216 -1.69 17.46 3.78
C VAL A 216 -1.41 18.83 3.13
N PRO A 217 -0.83 18.83 1.90
CA PRO A 217 -0.55 20.09 1.23
C PRO A 217 -1.87 20.81 0.91
N SER A 218 -1.93 22.10 1.21
CA SER A 218 -3.06 22.93 0.78
C SER A 218 -3.14 22.94 -0.75
N PRO A 219 -4.33 22.86 -1.35
CA PRO A 219 -4.47 23.10 -2.78
C PRO A 219 -3.84 24.46 -3.11
N LYS A 220 -3.05 24.52 -4.19
CA LYS A 220 -2.64 25.82 -4.72
C LYS A 220 -3.93 26.55 -5.11
N LEU A 221 -4.22 27.67 -4.44
CA LEU A 221 -5.23 28.64 -4.87
C LEU A 221 -4.89 29.18 -6.25
#